data_69283cdd43132d86e16cfd23d9c06b3a
#
_entry.id   69283cdd43132d86e16cfd23d9c06b3a
#
_cell.length_a   1.000
_cell.length_b   1.000
_cell.length_c   1.000
_cell.angle_alpha   90.00
_cell.angle_beta   90.00
_cell.angle_gamma   90.00
#
_symmetry.space_group_name_H-M   'P 1'
#
loop_
_entity.id
_entity.type
_entity.pdbx_description
1 polymer ?
#
loop_
_entity_poly.entity_id
_entity_poly.type
_entity_poly.pdbx_seq_one_letter_code
_entity_poly.pdbx_strand_id
1 'polypeptide(L)' 'RVGVIIDFKEIDLGNSNGYRLEFKIIFDEGMRRYIQDYYKKEDLVYILTFASQESVYPEIYEEMNTVLKSFRLK' A
#
# COMPACT_ATOMS: atom_id res chain seq x y z
N ARG A 1 -3.08 21.24 0.25
CA ARG A 1 -2.87 19.81 0.26
C ARG A 1 -1.45 19.49 0.72
N VAL A 2 -1.33 18.64 1.71
CA VAL A 2 -0.04 18.26 2.28
C VAL A 2 0.07 16.75 2.30
N GLY A 3 1.21 16.24 1.82
CA GLY A 3 1.50 14.82 1.86
C GLY A 3 2.51 14.53 2.95
N VAL A 4 2.28 13.45 3.70
CA VAL A 4 3.16 13.03 4.78
C VAL A 4 3.46 11.55 4.60
N ILE A 5 4.75 11.22 4.53
CA ILE A 5 5.18 9.83 4.48
C ILE A 5 5.13 9.27 5.90
N ILE A 6 4.43 8.15 6.05
CA ILE A 6 4.28 7.50 7.35
C ILE A 6 5.31 6.40 7.52
N ASP A 7 5.52 5.59 6.49
CA ASP A 7 6.41 4.45 6.58
C ASP A 7 6.87 4.02 5.20
N PHE A 8 8.06 3.48 5.12
CA PHE A 8 8.58 2.89 3.90
C PHE A 8 9.41 1.68 4.30
N LYS A 9 9.04 0.51 3.81
CA LYS A 9 9.70 -0.72 4.24
C LYS A 9 9.72 -1.76 3.15
N GLU A 10 10.65 -2.68 3.28
CA GLU A 10 10.71 -3.86 2.42
C GLU A 10 9.67 -4.87 2.87
N ILE A 11 9.04 -5.55 1.93
CA ILE A 11 8.07 -6.59 2.24
C ILE A 11 8.44 -7.87 1.52
N ASP A 12 8.11 -9.00 2.16
CA ASP A 12 8.37 -10.32 1.62
C ASP A 12 7.06 -10.94 1.17
N LEU A 13 6.99 -11.32 -0.09
CA LEU A 13 5.80 -11.90 -0.68
C LEU A 13 5.96 -13.40 -0.93
N GLY A 14 6.95 -14.03 -0.28
CA GLY A 14 7.21 -15.43 -0.45
C GLY A 14 8.14 -15.70 -1.62
N ASN A 15 7.65 -15.56 -2.82
CA ASN A 15 8.45 -15.83 -4.02
C ASN A 15 9.05 -14.58 -4.65
N SER A 16 8.83 -13.42 -4.05
CA SER A 16 9.45 -12.18 -4.52
C SER A 16 9.46 -11.16 -3.38
N ASN A 17 10.33 -10.19 -3.51
CA ASN A 17 10.42 -9.10 -2.56
C ASN A 17 9.91 -7.82 -3.21
N GLY A 18 9.45 -6.92 -2.37
CA GLY A 18 8.98 -5.63 -2.84
C GLY A 18 9.10 -4.58 -1.75
N TYR A 19 8.47 -3.45 -1.98
CA TYR A 19 8.50 -2.34 -1.05
C TYR A 19 7.11 -1.83 -0.81
N ARG A 20 6.86 -1.36 0.39
CA ARG A 20 5.60 -0.75 0.77
C ARG A 20 5.84 0.68 1.20
N LEU A 21 5.12 1.59 0.57
CA LEU A 21 5.12 3.00 0.94
C LEU A 21 3.76 3.34 1.54
N GLU A 22 3.76 3.80 2.78
CA GLU A 22 2.55 4.26 3.46
C GLU A 22 2.63 5.77 3.59
N PHE A 23 1.57 6.46 3.16
CA PHE A 23 1.54 7.91 3.28
C PHE A 23 0.12 8.39 3.43
N LYS A 24 -0.04 9.63 3.84
CA LYS A 24 -1.36 10.24 3.90
C LYS A 24 -1.32 11.59 3.23
N ILE A 25 -2.46 11.99 2.72
CA ILE A 25 -2.63 13.31 2.12
C ILE A 25 -3.72 14.03 2.90
N ILE A 26 -3.44 15.25 3.30
CA ILE A 26 -4.36 16.08 4.05
C ILE A 26 -5.03 17.03 3.07
N PHE A 27 -6.34 16.91 2.95
CA PHE A 27 -7.18 17.76 2.12
C PHE A 27 -7.97 18.69 3.03
N ASP A 28 -8.65 19.66 2.43
CA ASP A 28 -9.51 20.58 3.18
C ASP A 28 -10.65 19.84 3.89
N GLU A 29 -11.19 18.80 3.25
CA GLU A 29 -12.30 18.04 3.82
C GLU A 29 -11.89 16.82 4.62
N GLY A 30 -10.59 16.62 4.87
CA GLY A 30 -10.15 15.52 5.70
C GLY A 30 -8.87 14.89 5.22
N MET A 31 -8.58 13.69 5.73
CA MET A 31 -7.35 12.97 5.42
C MET A 31 -7.64 11.66 4.74
N ARG A 32 -6.75 11.26 3.85
CA ARG A 32 -6.79 9.94 3.24
C ARG A 32 -5.46 9.23 3.44
N ARG A 33 -5.55 7.95 3.72
CA ARG A 33 -4.40 7.07 3.82
C ARG A 33 -4.21 6.31 2.53
N TYR A 34 -2.96 6.15 2.16
CA TYR A 34 -2.59 5.42 0.96
C TYR A 34 -1.52 4.42 1.29
N ILE A 35 -1.61 3.25 0.66
CA ILE A 35 -0.54 2.27 0.69
C ILE A 35 -0.26 1.89 -0.75
N GLN A 36 1.01 1.95 -1.12
CA GLN A 36 1.46 1.50 -2.44
C GLN A 36 2.46 0.39 -2.24
N ASP A 37 2.20 -0.74 -2.85
CA ASP A 37 3.10 -1.87 -2.82
C ASP A 37 3.70 -2.05 -4.20
N TYR A 38 5.01 -2.20 -4.23
CA TYR A 38 5.78 -2.30 -5.46
C TYR A 38 6.44 -3.66 -5.51
N TYR A 39 6.22 -4.38 -6.61
CA TYR A 39 6.85 -5.69 -6.82
C TYR A 39 7.55 -5.70 -8.15
N LYS A 40 8.69 -6.37 -8.19
CA LYS A 40 9.38 -6.57 -9.45
C LYS A 40 9.45 -8.07 -9.72
N LYS A 41 9.05 -8.46 -10.93
CA LYS A 41 9.20 -9.83 -11.40
C LYS A 41 9.69 -9.77 -12.84
N GLU A 42 10.86 -10.34 -13.08
CA GLU A 42 11.52 -10.27 -14.38
C GLU A 42 11.70 -8.80 -14.78
N ASP A 43 11.15 -8.37 -15.90
CA ASP A 43 11.26 -7.00 -16.38
C ASP A 43 10.04 -6.17 -16.07
N LEU A 44 9.09 -6.71 -15.29
CA LEU A 44 7.84 -6.02 -14.99
C LEU A 44 7.82 -5.54 -13.57
N VAL A 45 7.27 -4.35 -13.37
CA VAL A 45 7.04 -3.79 -12.05
C VAL A 45 5.53 -3.70 -11.85
N TYR A 46 5.06 -4.29 -10.75
CA TYR A 46 3.65 -4.26 -10.38
C TYR A 46 3.47 -3.27 -9.25
N ILE A 47 2.45 -2.44 -9.37
CA ILE A 47 2.14 -1.46 -8.34
C ILE A 47 0.68 -1.66 -7.93
N LEU A 48 0.47 -1.93 -6.65
CA LEU A 48 -0.86 -2.00 -6.07
C LEU A 48 -1.06 -0.80 -5.17
N THR A 49 -2.13 -0.07 -5.40
CA THR A 49 -2.43 1.13 -4.62
C THR A 49 -3.76 0.96 -3.91
N PHE A 50 -3.76 1.20 -2.62
CA PHE A 50 -4.96 1.19 -1.80
C PHE A 50 -5.13 2.56 -1.18
N ALA A 51 -6.36 3.04 -1.16
CA ALA A 51 -6.67 4.34 -0.59
C ALA A 51 -7.93 4.24 0.24
N SER A 52 -7.96 4.92 1.36
CA SER A 52 -9.13 4.96 2.21
C SER A 52 -9.17 6.25 3.01
N GLN A 53 -10.36 6.58 3.52
CA GLN A 53 -10.47 7.65 4.50
C GLN A 53 -9.81 7.19 5.79
N GLU A 54 -9.24 8.15 6.52
CA GLU A 54 -8.52 7.84 7.75
C GLU A 54 -9.41 7.09 8.76
N SER A 55 -10.67 7.45 8.84
CA SER A 55 -11.58 6.88 9.84
C SER A 55 -11.85 5.39 9.63
N VAL A 56 -11.74 4.88 8.40
CA VAL A 56 -12.01 3.47 8.12
C VAL A 56 -10.74 2.70 7.79
N TYR A 57 -9.60 3.32 7.94
CA TYR A 57 -8.34 2.72 7.57
C TYR A 57 -8.05 1.39 8.25
N PRO A 58 -8.28 1.21 9.56
CA PRO A 58 -7.97 -0.07 10.20
C PRO A 58 -8.72 -1.25 9.58
N GLU A 59 -9.97 -1.04 9.17
CA GLU A 59 -10.76 -2.10 8.54
C GLU A 59 -10.24 -2.40 7.14
N ILE A 60 -9.98 -1.36 6.38
CA ILE A 60 -9.46 -1.49 5.02
C ILE A 60 -8.08 -2.14 5.03
N TYR A 61 -7.27 -1.84 6.05
CA TYR A 61 -5.94 -2.40 6.15
C TYR A 61 -5.96 -3.91 6.23
N GLU A 62 -6.88 -4.49 7.00
CA GLU A 62 -7.00 -5.94 7.10
C GLU A 62 -7.44 -6.56 5.78
N GLU A 63 -8.43 -5.97 5.11
CA GLU A 63 -8.86 -6.44 3.80
C GLU A 63 -7.73 -6.36 2.78
N MET A 64 -7.00 -5.26 2.79
CA MET A 64 -5.89 -5.06 1.90
C MET A 64 -4.82 -6.12 2.09
N ASN A 65 -4.47 -6.43 3.33
CA ASN A 65 -3.48 -7.45 3.60
C ASN A 65 -3.93 -8.82 3.12
N THR A 66 -5.22 -9.12 3.24
CA THR A 66 -5.77 -10.37 2.73
C THR A 66 -5.63 -10.45 1.21
N VAL A 67 -5.95 -9.37 0.52
CA VAL A 67 -5.81 -9.31 -0.93
C VAL A 67 -4.35 -9.45 -1.34
N LEU A 68 -3.45 -8.76 -0.64
CA LEU A 68 -2.04 -8.84 -0.95
C LEU A 68 -1.47 -10.23 -0.76
N LYS A 69 -1.90 -10.92 0.29
CA LYS A 69 -1.44 -12.28 0.54
C LYS A 69 -1.92 -13.24 -0.54
N SER A 70 -3.09 -12.99 -1.10
CA SER A 70 -3.62 -13.82 -2.18
C SER A 70 -3.02 -13.45 -3.53
N PHE A 71 -2.42 -12.28 -3.65
CA PHE A 71 -1.78 -11.85 -4.88
C PHE A 71 -0.41 -12.50 -4.98
N ARG A 72 -0.24 -13.36 -5.98
CA ARG A 72 1.03 -14.06 -6.19
C ARG A 72 1.57 -13.71 -7.57
N LEU A 73 2.83 -13.36 -7.60
CA LEU A 73 3.53 -13.16 -8.88
C LEU A 73 3.93 -14.54 -9.38
N LYS A 74 3.24 -14.97 -10.39
CA LYS A 74 3.48 -16.32 -10.96
C LYS A 74 4.39 -16.30 -12.14
#